data_77785bade059059d4858313cc530e5f2
#
_entry.id   77785bade059059d4858313cc530e5f2
#
_cell.length_a   1.000
_cell.length_b   1.000
_cell.length_c   1.000
_cell.angle_alpha   90.00
_cell.angle_beta   90.00
_cell.angle_gamma   90.00
#
_symmetry.space_group_name_H-M   'P 1'
#
loop_
_entity.id
_entity.type
_entity.pdbx_description
1 polymer ?
#
loop_
_entity_poly.entity_id
_entity_poly.type
_entity_poly.pdbx_seq_one_letter_code
_entity_poly.pdbx_strand_id
1 'polypeptide(L)'
;MIGEPNIPSAAERQPTIQRVGIAADHGGFELKEFLGGKLRESGYELIDFGDLQLKSNDDYPDFIIPLARAVAAGTVERGVGICGSGVGASIAANKVAGVRAGLIDESFSAHQGVEDDDLNMICFGGLLVGHALAWELVQTFLAARFKGAERFRRRLAKVKKLESTPIIKTT
;
A
#
# COMPACT_ATOMS: atom_id res chain seq x y z
N MET A 1 45.87 6.95 -1.72
CA MET A 1 44.94 5.80 -1.72
C MET A 1 43.59 6.33 -1.25
N ILE A 2 42.65 6.49 -2.13
CA ILE A 2 41.26 6.91 -1.81
C ILE A 2 40.55 5.60 -1.49
N GLY A 3 40.18 5.42 -0.19
CA GLY A 3 39.44 4.23 0.24
C GLY A 3 38.10 4.14 -0.53
N GLU A 4 37.80 2.97 -1.05
CA GLU A 4 36.48 2.70 -1.67
C GLU A 4 35.37 2.96 -0.62
N PRO A 5 34.25 3.58 -1.02
CA PRO A 5 33.13 3.78 -0.13
C PRO A 5 32.58 2.39 0.29
N ASN A 6 32.54 2.13 1.57
CA ASN A 6 31.95 0.93 2.15
C ASN A 6 30.43 0.96 1.88
N ILE A 7 30.01 0.34 0.78
CA ILE A 7 28.57 0.18 0.46
C ILE A 7 28.08 -1.00 1.29
N PRO A 8 27.17 -0.79 2.27
CA PRO A 8 26.63 -1.88 3.08
C PRO A 8 25.96 -2.92 2.18
N SER A 9 26.15 -4.20 2.51
CA SER A 9 25.55 -5.33 1.79
C SER A 9 24.01 -5.26 1.86
N ALA A 10 23.31 -5.91 0.93
CA ALA A 10 21.85 -5.96 0.91
C ALA A 10 21.27 -6.52 2.23
N ALA A 11 22.01 -7.38 2.94
CA ALA A 11 21.63 -7.96 4.23
C ALA A 11 21.76 -6.98 5.42
N GLU A 12 22.51 -5.89 5.27
CA GLU A 12 22.75 -4.90 6.34
C GLU A 12 21.84 -3.67 6.26
N ARG A 13 21.00 -3.56 5.21
CA ARG A 13 20.02 -2.49 5.07
C ARG A 13 18.73 -2.90 5.76
N GLN A 14 18.55 -2.49 7.01
CA GLN A 14 17.23 -2.56 7.63
C GLN A 14 16.22 -1.80 6.77
N PRO A 15 15.01 -2.35 6.55
CA PRO A 15 13.97 -1.66 5.79
C PRO A 15 13.67 -0.33 6.48
N THR A 16 13.68 0.77 5.72
CA THR A 16 13.33 2.12 6.22
C THR A 16 11.84 2.20 6.60
N ILE A 17 11.00 1.36 6.00
CA ILE A 17 9.61 1.11 6.40
C ILE A 17 9.64 -0.11 7.32
N GLN A 18 9.10 0.02 8.53
CA GLN A 18 9.11 -1.05 9.51
C GLN A 18 7.73 -1.66 9.72
N ARG A 19 6.68 -0.83 9.76
CA ARG A 19 5.30 -1.29 10.00
C ARG A 19 4.47 -1.24 8.73
N VAL A 20 3.94 -2.40 8.35
CA VAL A 20 3.10 -2.59 7.18
C VAL A 20 1.74 -3.13 7.63
N GLY A 21 0.67 -2.51 7.14
CA GLY A 21 -0.68 -3.04 7.32
C GLY A 21 -1.09 -3.89 6.11
N ILE A 22 -1.84 -4.95 6.35
CA ILE A 22 -2.44 -5.76 5.28
C ILE A 22 -3.91 -6.04 5.59
N ALA A 23 -4.75 -6.11 4.55
CA ALA A 23 -6.16 -6.49 4.69
C ALA A 23 -6.67 -7.14 3.41
N ALA A 24 -7.60 -8.07 3.57
CA ALA A 24 -8.36 -8.64 2.46
C ALA A 24 -9.74 -9.11 2.92
N ASP A 25 -10.68 -9.17 1.95
CA ASP A 25 -11.88 -9.99 2.04
C ASP A 25 -11.59 -11.43 1.57
N HIS A 26 -12.63 -12.25 1.48
CA HIS A 26 -12.53 -13.64 1.00
C HIS A 26 -11.87 -13.76 -0.39
N GLY A 27 -12.12 -12.80 -1.29
CA GLY A 27 -11.55 -12.80 -2.65
C GLY A 27 -10.05 -12.52 -2.70
N GLY A 28 -9.47 -12.01 -1.62
CA GLY A 28 -8.04 -11.75 -1.46
C GLY A 28 -7.36 -12.56 -0.37
N PHE A 29 -8.09 -13.42 0.34
CA PHE A 29 -7.61 -14.10 1.55
C PHE A 29 -6.32 -14.89 1.35
N GLU A 30 -6.26 -15.76 0.33
CA GLU A 30 -5.07 -16.60 0.07
C GLU A 30 -3.84 -15.74 -0.25
N LEU A 31 -4.02 -14.70 -1.06
CA LEU A 31 -2.94 -13.79 -1.40
C LEU A 31 -2.47 -12.98 -0.17
N LYS A 32 -3.41 -12.57 0.71
CA LYS A 32 -3.10 -11.90 1.98
C LYS A 32 -2.24 -12.79 2.87
N GLU A 33 -2.61 -14.05 3.07
CA GLU A 33 -1.85 -14.99 3.89
C GLU A 33 -0.43 -15.21 3.34
N PHE A 34 -0.30 -15.41 2.02
CA PHE A 34 1.00 -15.54 1.36
C PHE A 34 1.87 -14.30 1.57
N LEU A 35 1.35 -13.10 1.26
CA LEU A 35 2.09 -11.85 1.40
C LEU A 35 2.42 -11.55 2.87
N GLY A 36 1.51 -11.85 3.78
CA GLY A 36 1.71 -11.70 5.22
C GLY A 36 2.88 -12.54 5.73
N GLY A 37 2.98 -13.80 5.26
CA GLY A 37 4.13 -14.66 5.53
C GLY A 37 5.43 -14.05 5.02
N LYS A 38 5.45 -13.61 3.76
CA LYS A 38 6.63 -12.98 3.13
C LYS A 38 7.08 -11.70 3.82
N LEU A 39 6.14 -10.86 4.24
CA LEU A 39 6.47 -9.62 4.97
C LEU A 39 7.12 -9.93 6.31
N ARG A 40 6.58 -10.88 7.09
CA ARG A 40 7.18 -11.30 8.38
C ARG A 40 8.56 -11.92 8.18
N GLU A 41 8.74 -12.81 7.20
CA GLU A 41 10.03 -13.40 6.85
C GLU A 41 11.09 -12.36 6.48
N SER A 42 10.65 -11.23 5.89
CA SER A 42 11.51 -10.10 5.50
C SER A 42 11.77 -9.09 6.63
N GLY A 43 11.27 -9.34 7.84
CA GLY A 43 11.55 -8.54 9.04
C GLY A 43 10.62 -7.33 9.22
N TYR A 44 9.50 -7.24 8.48
CA TYR A 44 8.52 -6.19 8.71
C TYR A 44 7.64 -6.51 9.92
N GLU A 45 7.31 -5.50 10.71
CA GLU A 45 6.23 -5.54 11.69
C GLU A 45 4.89 -5.46 10.93
N LEU A 46 4.19 -6.61 10.88
CA LEU A 46 2.93 -6.72 10.14
C LEU A 46 1.74 -6.59 11.06
N ILE A 47 0.81 -5.68 10.73
CA ILE A 47 -0.51 -5.57 11.34
C ILE A 47 -1.56 -6.04 10.32
N ASP A 48 -2.24 -7.14 10.64
CA ASP A 48 -3.30 -7.71 9.80
C ASP A 48 -4.67 -7.14 10.24
N PHE A 49 -5.34 -6.46 9.32
CA PHE A 49 -6.68 -5.89 9.47
C PHE A 49 -7.75 -6.76 8.80
N GLY A 50 -7.36 -7.85 8.13
CA GLY A 50 -8.26 -8.78 7.48
C GLY A 50 -8.82 -9.83 8.42
N ASP A 51 -9.72 -10.66 7.92
CA ASP A 51 -10.19 -11.81 8.69
C ASP A 51 -9.06 -12.85 8.83
N LEU A 52 -9.04 -13.52 9.97
CA LEU A 52 -8.10 -14.60 10.27
C LEU A 52 -8.58 -15.96 9.72
N GLN A 53 -9.82 -16.02 9.25
CA GLN A 53 -10.45 -17.20 8.68
C GLN A 53 -11.18 -16.83 7.39
N LEU A 54 -11.10 -17.69 6.39
CA LEU A 54 -11.85 -17.50 5.15
C LEU A 54 -13.35 -17.58 5.40
N LYS A 55 -14.07 -16.50 5.09
CA LYS A 55 -15.52 -16.42 5.11
C LYS A 55 -16.01 -15.95 3.74
N SER A 56 -16.83 -16.73 3.09
CA SER A 56 -17.25 -16.51 1.69
C SER A 56 -18.23 -15.35 1.46
N ASN A 57 -18.70 -14.69 2.51
CA ASN A 57 -19.73 -13.64 2.44
C ASN A 57 -19.37 -12.39 3.25
N ASP A 58 -18.08 -12.16 3.45
CA ASP A 58 -17.58 -10.92 4.06
C ASP A 58 -17.50 -9.78 3.03
N ASP A 59 -17.51 -8.55 3.52
CA ASP A 59 -17.47 -7.34 2.69
C ASP A 59 -16.10 -6.66 2.80
N TYR A 60 -15.40 -6.46 1.66
CA TYR A 60 -14.08 -5.84 1.61
C TYR A 60 -13.98 -4.49 2.35
N PRO A 61 -15.02 -3.62 2.40
CA PRO A 61 -14.91 -2.35 3.11
C PRO A 61 -14.65 -2.50 4.61
N ASP A 62 -15.14 -3.59 5.22
CA ASP A 62 -14.99 -3.84 6.66
C ASP A 62 -13.53 -4.05 7.07
N PHE A 63 -12.68 -4.45 6.15
CA PHE A 63 -11.25 -4.67 6.34
C PHE A 63 -10.40 -3.54 5.77
N ILE A 64 -10.76 -3.05 4.58
CA ILE A 64 -9.97 -2.03 3.87
C ILE A 64 -10.09 -0.67 4.56
N ILE A 65 -11.27 -0.28 5.08
CA ILE A 65 -11.44 1.00 5.76
C ILE A 65 -10.62 1.10 7.05
N PRO A 66 -10.60 0.09 7.96
CA PRO A 66 -9.69 0.09 9.11
C PRO A 66 -8.22 0.19 8.72
N LEU A 67 -7.76 -0.57 7.71
CA LEU A 67 -6.39 -0.47 7.20
C LEU A 67 -6.09 0.95 6.70
N ALA A 68 -6.97 1.52 5.86
CA ALA A 68 -6.81 2.85 5.31
C ALA A 68 -6.72 3.93 6.41
N ARG A 69 -7.55 3.80 7.46
CA ARG A 69 -7.48 4.69 8.65
C ARG A 69 -6.17 4.54 9.41
N ALA A 70 -5.65 3.31 9.53
CA ALA A 70 -4.36 3.07 10.18
C ALA A 70 -3.20 3.68 9.38
N VAL A 71 -3.25 3.64 8.04
CA VAL A 71 -2.30 4.32 7.16
C VAL A 71 -2.41 5.84 7.32
N ALA A 72 -3.62 6.40 7.28
CA ALA A 72 -3.85 7.83 7.43
C ALA A 72 -3.38 8.37 8.80
N ALA A 73 -3.54 7.58 9.86
CA ALA A 73 -3.12 7.91 11.23
C ALA A 73 -1.61 7.68 11.47
N GLY A 74 -0.87 7.06 10.53
CA GLY A 74 0.54 6.69 10.71
C GLY A 74 0.76 5.52 11.68
N THR A 75 -0.30 4.78 12.03
CA THR A 75 -0.19 3.55 12.82
C THR A 75 0.59 2.48 12.06
N VAL A 76 0.39 2.42 10.75
CA VAL A 76 1.24 1.71 9.80
C VAL A 76 1.75 2.69 8.75
N GLU A 77 2.96 2.46 8.26
CA GLU A 77 3.62 3.37 7.32
C GLU A 77 3.14 3.15 5.87
N ARG A 78 2.80 1.91 5.55
CA ARG A 78 2.31 1.46 4.24
C ARG A 78 1.19 0.45 4.40
N GLY A 79 0.26 0.43 3.44
CA GLY A 79 -0.86 -0.50 3.42
C GLY A 79 -0.87 -1.38 2.16
N VAL A 80 -1.27 -2.64 2.33
CA VAL A 80 -1.54 -3.60 1.25
C VAL A 80 -3.00 -4.05 1.36
N GLY A 81 -3.84 -3.61 0.43
CA GLY A 81 -5.27 -3.93 0.39
C GLY A 81 -5.60 -4.90 -0.74
N ILE A 82 -6.37 -5.95 -0.45
CA ILE A 82 -6.67 -6.98 -1.44
C ILE A 82 -8.18 -7.26 -1.42
N CYS A 83 -8.78 -7.41 -2.59
CA CYS A 83 -10.12 -7.97 -2.75
C CYS A 83 -10.15 -8.80 -4.03
N GLY A 84 -11.27 -9.29 -4.48
CA GLY A 84 -11.35 -10.12 -5.68
C GLY A 84 -10.67 -9.50 -6.90
N SER A 85 -10.97 -8.23 -7.24
CA SER A 85 -10.36 -7.49 -8.37
C SER A 85 -9.39 -6.38 -7.96
N GLY A 86 -9.33 -6.01 -6.68
CA GLY A 86 -8.57 -4.86 -6.18
C GLY A 86 -9.25 -3.51 -6.40
N VAL A 87 -10.24 -3.42 -7.29
CA VAL A 87 -10.94 -2.17 -7.62
C VAL A 87 -11.69 -1.63 -6.41
N GLY A 88 -12.50 -2.47 -5.76
CA GLY A 88 -13.25 -2.09 -4.56
C GLY A 88 -12.34 -1.65 -3.42
N ALA A 89 -11.25 -2.38 -3.18
CA ALA A 89 -10.23 -2.03 -2.19
C ALA A 89 -9.63 -0.64 -2.46
N SER A 90 -9.23 -0.35 -3.71
CA SER A 90 -8.70 0.96 -4.11
C SER A 90 -9.72 2.08 -3.92
N ILE A 91 -10.99 1.85 -4.29
CA ILE A 91 -12.07 2.84 -4.12
C ILE A 91 -12.28 3.15 -2.63
N ALA A 92 -12.46 2.12 -1.79
CA ALA A 92 -12.71 2.29 -0.36
C ALA A 92 -11.55 3.02 0.34
N ALA A 93 -10.32 2.61 0.06
CA ALA A 93 -9.12 3.20 0.64
C ALA A 93 -9.02 4.71 0.32
N ASN A 94 -9.26 5.10 -0.94
CA ASN A 94 -9.19 6.51 -1.37
C ASN A 94 -10.34 7.39 -0.84
N LYS A 95 -11.35 6.84 -0.15
CA LYS A 95 -12.36 7.63 0.57
C LYS A 95 -11.90 8.08 1.95
N VAL A 96 -10.77 7.57 2.43
CA VAL A 96 -10.16 8.00 3.69
C VAL A 96 -9.16 9.11 3.40
N ALA A 97 -9.39 10.29 3.98
CA ALA A 97 -8.49 11.43 3.82
C ALA A 97 -7.06 11.09 4.25
N GLY A 98 -6.08 11.51 3.47
CA GLY A 98 -4.67 11.20 3.69
C GLY A 98 -4.20 9.86 3.06
N VAL A 99 -5.11 9.07 2.50
CA VAL A 99 -4.76 7.84 1.78
C VAL A 99 -4.64 8.12 0.27
N ARG A 100 -3.60 7.59 -0.31
CA ARG A 100 -3.36 7.54 -1.75
C ARG A 100 -3.13 6.09 -2.12
N ALA A 101 -4.21 5.44 -2.56
CA ALA A 101 -4.23 4.02 -2.92
C ALA A 101 -4.23 3.85 -4.44
N GLY A 102 -3.38 2.96 -4.93
CA GLY A 102 -3.31 2.57 -6.34
C GLY A 102 -3.64 1.10 -6.53
N LEU A 103 -4.47 0.79 -7.54
CA LEU A 103 -4.58 -0.56 -8.08
C LEU A 103 -3.38 -0.78 -8.99
N ILE A 104 -2.48 -1.67 -8.61
CA ILE A 104 -1.17 -1.84 -9.25
C ILE A 104 -1.00 -3.30 -9.68
N ASP A 105 -0.63 -3.52 -10.92
CA ASP A 105 -0.41 -4.84 -11.51
C ASP A 105 0.93 -4.95 -12.27
N GLU A 106 1.76 -3.87 -12.21
CA GLU A 106 3.07 -3.83 -12.84
C GLU A 106 4.08 -3.00 -12.03
N SER A 107 5.37 -3.25 -12.25
CA SER A 107 6.45 -2.72 -11.40
C SER A 107 6.73 -1.23 -11.57
N PHE A 108 6.52 -0.65 -12.76
CA PHE A 108 6.74 0.78 -12.98
C PHE A 108 5.81 1.61 -12.09
N SER A 109 4.50 1.34 -12.11
CA SER A 109 3.53 2.06 -11.27
C SER A 109 3.74 1.79 -9.78
N ALA A 110 4.25 0.60 -9.40
CA ALA A 110 4.55 0.27 -8.03
C ALA A 110 5.60 1.19 -7.40
N HIS A 111 6.65 1.57 -8.13
CA HIS A 111 7.64 2.51 -7.62
C HIS A 111 7.31 3.96 -7.98
N GLN A 112 6.87 4.24 -9.22
CA GLN A 112 6.61 5.60 -9.67
C GLN A 112 5.48 6.27 -8.89
N GLY A 113 4.42 5.53 -8.55
CA GLY A 113 3.33 6.03 -7.72
C GLY A 113 3.81 6.53 -6.35
N VAL A 114 4.78 5.84 -5.73
CA VAL A 114 5.41 6.32 -4.50
C VAL A 114 6.32 7.52 -4.77
N GLU A 115 7.15 7.43 -5.77
CA GLU A 115 8.18 8.43 -6.07
C GLU A 115 7.61 9.80 -6.45
N ASP A 116 6.52 9.82 -7.20
CA ASP A 116 5.92 11.03 -7.76
C ASP A 116 4.66 11.49 -7.00
N ASP A 117 3.84 10.55 -6.51
CA ASP A 117 2.54 10.81 -5.92
C ASP A 117 2.43 10.41 -4.44
N ASP A 118 3.55 10.01 -3.82
CA ASP A 118 3.61 9.58 -2.42
C ASP A 118 2.54 8.53 -2.08
N LEU A 119 2.38 7.54 -2.99
CA LEU A 119 1.46 6.42 -2.81
C LEU A 119 1.76 5.72 -1.48
N ASN A 120 0.77 5.59 -0.61
CA ASN A 120 0.94 5.00 0.70
C ASN A 120 0.14 3.70 0.90
N MET A 121 -0.64 3.31 -0.11
CA MET A 121 -1.37 2.05 -0.10
C MET A 121 -1.39 1.44 -1.51
N ILE A 122 -1.00 0.16 -1.62
CA ILE A 122 -1.11 -0.62 -2.86
C ILE A 122 -2.29 -1.57 -2.77
N CYS A 123 -3.04 -1.72 -3.86
CA CYS A 123 -4.20 -2.60 -3.92
C CYS A 123 -4.03 -3.66 -5.01
N PHE A 124 -4.47 -4.90 -4.72
CA PHE A 124 -4.39 -6.04 -5.63
C PHE A 124 -5.73 -6.74 -5.83
N GLY A 125 -5.90 -7.36 -7.00
CA GLY A 125 -6.92 -8.35 -7.25
C GLY A 125 -6.41 -9.75 -6.90
N GLY A 126 -6.91 -10.37 -5.83
CA GLY A 126 -6.51 -11.71 -5.41
C GLY A 126 -6.83 -12.79 -6.45
N LEU A 127 -7.82 -12.55 -7.33
CA LEU A 127 -8.17 -13.44 -8.44
C LEU A 127 -7.38 -13.15 -9.72
N LEU A 128 -6.57 -12.09 -9.75
CA LEU A 128 -5.92 -11.60 -10.98
C LEU A 128 -4.41 -11.64 -10.89
N VAL A 129 -3.84 -11.32 -9.73
CA VAL A 129 -2.39 -11.20 -9.56
C VAL A 129 -1.84 -12.46 -8.91
N GLY A 130 -0.91 -13.13 -9.60
CA GLY A 130 -0.23 -14.31 -9.06
C GLY A 130 0.72 -13.95 -7.91
N HIS A 131 0.93 -14.88 -6.99
CA HIS A 131 1.71 -14.70 -5.76
C HIS A 131 3.11 -14.12 -6.00
N ALA A 132 3.84 -14.63 -7.00
CA ALA A 132 5.20 -14.17 -7.29
C ALA A 132 5.24 -12.71 -7.72
N LEU A 133 4.34 -12.32 -8.64
CA LEU A 133 4.23 -10.93 -9.09
C LEU A 133 3.78 -10.01 -7.95
N ALA A 134 2.77 -10.42 -7.18
CA ALA A 134 2.30 -9.62 -6.04
C ALA A 134 3.43 -9.33 -5.04
N TRP A 135 4.28 -10.33 -4.75
CA TRP A 135 5.42 -10.14 -3.87
C TRP A 135 6.46 -9.18 -4.44
N GLU A 136 6.79 -9.30 -5.73
CA GLU A 136 7.69 -8.37 -6.43
C GLU A 136 7.16 -6.93 -6.36
N LEU A 137 5.86 -6.74 -6.62
CA LEU A 137 5.22 -5.41 -6.56
C LEU A 137 5.22 -4.83 -5.15
N VAL A 138 4.96 -5.64 -4.12
CA VAL A 138 5.05 -5.22 -2.71
C VAL A 138 6.48 -4.79 -2.36
N GLN A 139 7.49 -5.58 -2.73
CA GLN A 139 8.89 -5.21 -2.48
C GLN A 139 9.26 -3.89 -3.18
N THR A 140 8.86 -3.73 -4.44
CA THR A 140 9.09 -2.52 -5.23
C THR A 140 8.42 -1.30 -4.58
N PHE A 141 7.16 -1.43 -4.18
CA PHE A 141 6.40 -0.39 -3.48
C PHE A 141 7.03 -0.01 -2.13
N LEU A 142 7.45 -0.98 -1.31
CA LEU A 142 8.03 -0.73 0.01
C LEU A 142 9.45 -0.15 -0.08
N ALA A 143 10.21 -0.47 -1.13
CA ALA A 143 11.54 0.08 -1.36
C ALA A 143 11.52 1.53 -1.85
N ALA A 144 10.47 1.93 -2.58
CA ALA A 144 10.37 3.26 -3.18
C ALA A 144 10.21 4.38 -2.13
N ARG A 145 10.69 5.58 -2.47
CA ARG A 145 10.61 6.79 -1.63
C ARG A 145 10.11 7.97 -2.44
N PHE A 146 9.31 8.82 -1.79
CA PHE A 146 8.83 10.05 -2.42
C PHE A 146 10.00 10.97 -2.75
N LYS A 147 10.12 11.36 -4.01
CA LYS A 147 11.22 12.22 -4.51
C LYS A 147 11.13 13.66 -3.99
N GLY A 148 9.94 14.11 -3.60
CA GLY A 148 9.74 15.41 -2.99
C GLY A 148 10.11 16.62 -3.85
N ALA A 149 10.24 16.47 -5.17
CA ALA A 149 10.49 17.59 -6.06
C ALA A 149 9.30 18.57 -6.05
N GLU A 150 9.57 19.86 -6.30
CA GLU A 150 8.57 20.92 -6.22
C GLU A 150 7.32 20.62 -7.05
N ARG A 151 7.50 20.12 -8.28
CA ARG A 151 6.39 19.75 -9.16
C ARG A 151 5.46 18.67 -8.55
N PHE A 152 6.01 17.70 -7.81
CA PHE A 152 5.25 16.64 -7.17
C PHE A 152 4.52 17.14 -5.93
N ARG A 153 5.20 17.92 -5.06
CA ARG A 153 4.57 18.57 -3.90
C ARG A 153 3.41 19.48 -4.31
N ARG A 154 3.56 20.24 -5.39
CA ARG A 154 2.50 21.11 -5.92
C ARG A 154 1.29 20.29 -6.40
N ARG A 155 1.49 19.16 -7.06
CA ARG A 155 0.41 18.25 -7.49
C ARG A 155 -0.32 17.65 -6.31
N LEU A 156 0.42 17.08 -5.35
CA LEU A 156 -0.15 16.52 -4.12
C LEU A 156 -0.94 17.57 -3.32
N ALA A 157 -0.45 18.78 -3.22
CA ALA A 157 -1.17 19.87 -2.54
C ALA A 157 -2.54 20.17 -3.18
N LYS A 158 -2.65 20.04 -4.52
CA LYS A 158 -3.95 20.19 -5.22
C LYS A 158 -4.90 19.03 -4.92
N VAL A 159 -4.41 17.80 -4.87
CA VAL A 159 -5.20 16.63 -4.49
C VAL A 159 -5.67 16.74 -3.04
N LYS A 160 -4.78 17.11 -2.12
CA LYS A 160 -5.09 17.28 -0.70
C LYS A 160 -6.19 18.33 -0.43
N LYS A 161 -6.30 19.36 -1.26
CA LYS A 161 -7.38 20.35 -1.13
C LYS A 161 -8.78 19.74 -1.28
N LEU A 162 -8.92 18.66 -2.04
CA LEU A 162 -10.21 17.98 -2.21
C LEU A 162 -10.71 17.34 -0.91
N GLU A 163 -9.82 16.96 -0.01
CA GLU A 163 -10.16 16.33 1.27
C GLU A 163 -10.79 17.33 2.26
N SER A 164 -10.51 18.63 2.10
CA SER A 164 -11.01 19.69 2.99
C SER A 164 -12.05 20.61 2.35
N THR A 165 -12.37 20.43 1.05
CA THR A 165 -13.32 21.28 0.33
C THR A 165 -14.70 20.62 0.31
N PRO A 166 -15.74 21.22 0.93
CA PRO A 166 -17.12 20.73 0.82
C PRO A 166 -17.55 20.73 -0.66
N ILE A 167 -18.15 19.63 -1.13
CA ILE A 167 -18.81 19.60 -2.44
C ILE A 167 -20.09 20.42 -2.33
N ILE A 168 -20.09 21.65 -2.87
CA ILE A 168 -21.32 22.44 -3.00
C ILE A 168 -22.13 21.79 -4.12
N LYS A 169 -23.23 21.11 -3.75
CA LYS A 169 -24.20 20.66 -4.74
C LYS A 169 -24.87 21.91 -5.30
N THR A 170 -24.53 22.27 -6.53
CA THR A 170 -25.35 23.22 -7.32
C THR A 170 -26.65 22.51 -7.65
N THR A 171 -27.76 22.96 -7.06
CA THR A 171 -29.14 22.58 -7.41
C THR A 171 -29.50 23.17 -8.77
#